data_4e4aba870b86f48546ce1cb5f600927a
#
_entry.id   4e4aba870b86f48546ce1cb5f600927a
#
_cell.length_a   1.000
_cell.length_b   1.000
_cell.length_c   1.000
_cell.angle_alpha   90.00
_cell.angle_beta   90.00
_cell.angle_gamma   90.00
#
_symmetry.space_group_name_H-M   'P 1'
#
loop_
_entity.id
_entity.type
_entity.pdbx_description
1 polymer ?
#
loop_
_entity_poly.entity_id
_entity_poly.type
_entity_poly.pdbx_seq_one_letter_code
_entity_poly.pdbx_strand_id
1 'polypeptide(L)'
;MADRMTPEQRHRCMSRIRGRDTKPELVVRRWLWHQGFRYRLYVKALPGRPDIVMRKWRTVIFVNGCFWHGHDCQSDRRPTTNAQFWQDKIDRNRERDTRNVAALQAAGWHVLVVWECQLNAKNRQQTLRELDVRLSQIVLEHTAGPKRYSEPDHCADLLVAAEPDQP
;
A
#
# COMPACT_ATOMS: atom_id res chain seq x y z
N MET A 1 4.45 -13.58 -30.25
CA MET A 1 5.72 -14.34 -30.20
C MET A 1 5.43 -15.68 -29.55
N ALA A 2 5.81 -16.80 -30.20
CA ALA A 2 5.69 -18.12 -29.59
C ALA A 2 6.56 -18.18 -28.33
N ASP A 3 6.06 -18.82 -27.30
CA ASP A 3 6.78 -19.05 -26.06
C ASP A 3 7.94 -20.02 -26.32
N ARG A 4 9.16 -19.53 -26.16
CA ARG A 4 10.39 -20.30 -26.42
C ARG A 4 10.91 -21.05 -25.19
N MET A 5 10.20 -20.95 -24.04
CA MET A 5 10.62 -21.59 -22.79
C MET A 5 10.07 -23.00 -22.65
N THR A 6 10.92 -23.93 -22.19
CA THR A 6 10.45 -25.25 -21.75
C THR A 6 9.60 -25.13 -20.48
N PRO A 7 8.75 -26.13 -20.15
CA PRO A 7 7.98 -26.15 -18.90
C PRO A 7 8.87 -25.98 -17.67
N GLU A 8 10.05 -26.57 -17.63
CA GLU A 8 11.00 -26.49 -16.52
C GLU A 8 11.61 -25.09 -16.40
N GLN A 9 11.97 -24.47 -17.53
CA GLN A 9 12.46 -23.10 -17.56
C GLN A 9 11.40 -22.13 -17.07
N ARG A 10 10.14 -22.32 -17.50
CA ARG A 10 9.00 -21.52 -17.05
C ARG A 10 8.77 -21.69 -15.56
N HIS A 11 8.75 -22.93 -15.04
CA HIS A 11 8.61 -23.19 -13.61
C HIS A 11 9.71 -22.48 -12.81
N ARG A 12 10.97 -22.55 -13.24
CA ARG A 12 12.10 -21.87 -12.61
C ARG A 12 11.96 -20.34 -12.65
N CYS A 13 11.47 -19.77 -13.75
CA CYS A 13 11.20 -18.34 -13.83
C CYS A 13 10.09 -17.92 -12.86
N MET A 14 8.98 -18.66 -12.85
CA MET A 14 7.84 -18.36 -11.99
C MET A 14 8.16 -18.51 -10.49
N SER A 15 8.96 -19.51 -10.11
CA SER A 15 9.38 -19.70 -8.72
C SER A 15 10.31 -18.60 -8.19
N ARG A 16 10.95 -17.85 -9.08
CA ARG A 16 11.81 -16.71 -8.72
C ARG A 16 11.07 -15.39 -8.61
N ILE A 17 9.80 -15.34 -9.03
CA ILE A 17 8.99 -14.12 -8.90
C ILE A 17 8.68 -13.90 -7.42
N ARG A 18 9.21 -12.81 -6.89
CA ARG A 18 8.96 -12.42 -5.51
C ARG A 18 7.66 -11.62 -5.44
N GLY A 19 6.78 -12.00 -4.52
CA GLY A 19 5.57 -11.25 -4.21
C GLY A 19 5.79 -10.13 -3.19
N ARG A 20 7.06 -9.84 -2.84
CA ARG A 20 7.44 -8.80 -1.86
C ARG A 20 8.85 -8.32 -2.14
N ASP A 21 9.14 -7.12 -1.66
CA ASP A 21 10.46 -6.48 -1.80
C ASP A 21 10.88 -6.38 -3.28
N THR A 22 9.92 -6.09 -4.13
CA THR A 22 10.14 -5.88 -5.55
C THR A 22 10.91 -4.57 -5.79
N LYS A 23 11.59 -4.48 -6.93
CA LYS A 23 12.33 -3.25 -7.28
C LYS A 23 11.44 -2.00 -7.25
N PRO A 24 10.22 -1.99 -7.82
CA PRO A 24 9.29 -0.85 -7.72
C PRO A 24 8.94 -0.48 -6.27
N GLU A 25 8.63 -1.47 -5.43
CA GLU A 25 8.34 -1.22 -4.00
C GLU A 25 9.53 -0.57 -3.29
N LEU A 26 10.74 -1.05 -3.52
CA LEU A 26 11.95 -0.49 -2.91
C LEU A 26 12.20 0.96 -3.32
N VAL A 27 11.87 1.33 -4.56
CA VAL A 27 11.96 2.72 -5.04
C VAL A 27 11.03 3.63 -4.23
N VAL A 28 9.75 3.25 -4.11
CA VAL A 28 8.76 4.03 -3.36
C VAL A 28 9.13 4.10 -1.88
N ARG A 29 9.53 2.99 -1.27
CA ARG A 29 9.92 2.94 0.16
C ARG A 29 11.09 3.84 0.48
N ARG A 30 12.17 3.78 -0.32
CA ARG A 30 13.36 4.63 -0.13
C ARG A 30 12.99 6.10 -0.26
N TRP A 31 12.21 6.44 -1.26
CA TRP A 31 11.76 7.79 -1.47
C TRP A 31 10.93 8.30 -0.28
N LEU A 32 9.93 7.55 0.18
CA LEU A 32 9.13 7.90 1.36
C LEU A 32 9.99 8.12 2.61
N TRP A 33 10.99 7.24 2.81
CA TRP A 33 11.92 7.39 3.93
C TRP A 33 12.70 8.70 3.87
N HIS A 34 13.20 9.07 2.69
CA HIS A 34 13.90 10.33 2.47
C HIS A 34 13.01 11.55 2.65
N GLN A 35 11.71 11.44 2.34
CA GLN A 35 10.71 12.49 2.61
C GLN A 35 10.29 12.54 4.11
N GLY A 36 10.87 11.72 4.97
CA GLY A 36 10.57 11.73 6.40
C GLY A 36 9.34 10.91 6.79
N PHE A 37 8.66 10.25 5.86
CA PHE A 37 7.54 9.38 6.18
C PHE A 37 8.00 8.11 6.90
N ARG A 38 7.24 7.70 7.93
CA ARG A 38 7.43 6.43 8.62
C ARG A 38 6.25 5.52 8.32
N TYR A 39 6.54 4.26 8.03
CA TYR A 39 5.54 3.30 7.56
C TYR A 39 5.82 1.89 8.10
N ARG A 40 4.81 1.04 8.01
CA ARG A 40 4.89 -0.40 8.23
C ARG A 40 4.66 -1.11 6.90
N LEU A 41 5.17 -2.34 6.79
CA LEU A 41 5.06 -3.15 5.59
C LEU A 41 4.11 -4.32 5.82
N TYR A 42 3.33 -4.66 4.78
CA TYR A 42 2.53 -5.89 4.69
C TYR A 42 1.67 -6.17 5.93
N VAL A 43 0.95 -5.16 6.42
CA VAL A 43 0.11 -5.30 7.60
C VAL A 43 -1.03 -6.27 7.31
N LYS A 44 -0.98 -7.47 7.92
CA LYS A 44 -1.93 -8.57 7.66
C LYS A 44 -3.37 -8.24 8.05
N ALA A 45 -3.57 -7.36 9.02
CA ALA A 45 -4.89 -6.97 9.52
C ALA A 45 -5.67 -6.07 8.54
N LEU A 46 -5.02 -5.56 7.48
CA LEU A 46 -5.67 -4.71 6.49
C LEU A 46 -6.05 -5.50 5.23
N PRO A 47 -7.23 -5.21 4.63
CA PRO A 47 -7.64 -5.79 3.35
C PRO A 47 -6.55 -5.66 2.28
N GLY A 48 -6.32 -6.72 1.53
CA GLY A 48 -5.32 -6.74 0.45
C GLY A 48 -3.85 -6.72 0.89
N ARG A 49 -3.54 -6.58 2.18
CA ARG A 49 -2.18 -6.49 2.74
C ARG A 49 -1.34 -5.46 2.01
N PRO A 50 -1.66 -4.16 2.13
CA PRO A 50 -0.95 -3.11 1.42
C PRO A 50 0.57 -3.20 1.62
N ASP A 51 1.34 -2.87 0.58
CA ASP A 51 2.81 -2.92 0.63
C ASP A 51 3.37 -1.94 1.64
N ILE A 52 2.74 -0.77 1.75
CA ILE A 52 3.17 0.33 2.63
C ILE A 52 1.95 0.84 3.40
N VAL A 53 2.09 0.99 4.71
CA VAL A 53 1.01 1.46 5.60
C VAL A 53 1.52 2.59 6.51
N MET A 54 1.00 3.77 6.33
CA MET A 54 1.28 4.96 7.14
C MET A 54 0.11 5.21 8.10
N ARG A 55 0.17 4.60 9.30
CA ARG A 55 -0.92 4.66 10.28
C ARG A 55 -1.27 6.09 10.72
N LYS A 56 -0.25 6.92 10.93
CA LYS A 56 -0.43 8.32 11.35
C LYS A 56 -1.37 9.08 10.42
N TRP A 57 -1.27 8.82 9.12
CA TRP A 57 -2.02 9.52 8.08
C TRP A 57 -3.18 8.68 7.53
N ARG A 58 -3.48 7.52 8.13
CA ARG A 58 -4.47 6.56 7.63
C ARG A 58 -4.34 6.31 6.13
N THR A 59 -3.11 6.17 5.66
CA THR A 59 -2.79 6.04 4.24
C THR A 59 -2.12 4.71 3.97
N VAL A 60 -2.55 4.06 2.91
CA VAL A 60 -1.94 2.84 2.38
C VAL A 60 -1.52 3.05 0.94
N ILE A 61 -0.41 2.39 0.55
CA ILE A 61 0.07 2.40 -0.82
C ILE A 61 0.23 0.97 -1.30
N PHE A 62 -0.37 0.68 -2.45
CA PHE A 62 -0.13 -0.53 -3.23
C PHE A 62 0.83 -0.20 -4.36
N VAL A 63 1.82 -1.05 -4.58
CA VAL A 63 2.77 -0.95 -5.70
C VAL A 63 2.54 -2.14 -6.61
N ASN A 64 1.68 -1.94 -7.60
CA ASN A 64 1.15 -3.01 -8.42
C ASN A 64 2.02 -3.29 -9.65
N GLY A 65 2.35 -4.55 -9.88
CA GLY A 65 2.92 -5.02 -11.15
C GLY A 65 1.87 -5.04 -12.25
N CYS A 66 2.18 -4.45 -13.42
CA CYS A 66 1.20 -4.23 -14.49
C CYS A 66 0.56 -5.53 -14.97
N PHE A 67 1.36 -6.57 -15.20
CA PHE A 67 0.88 -7.87 -15.66
C PHE A 67 -0.10 -8.52 -14.67
N TRP A 68 0.25 -8.55 -13.36
CA TRP A 68 -0.50 -9.28 -12.35
C TRP A 68 -1.85 -8.66 -12.00
N HIS A 69 -1.96 -7.34 -12.19
CA HIS A 69 -3.15 -6.55 -11.85
C HIS A 69 -3.89 -6.02 -13.08
N GLY A 70 -3.50 -6.50 -14.29
CA GLY A 70 -4.19 -6.19 -15.54
C GLY A 70 -4.21 -4.71 -15.88
N HIS A 71 -3.10 -4.02 -15.66
CA HIS A 71 -2.96 -2.62 -16.01
C HIS A 71 -2.76 -2.48 -17.51
N ASP A 72 -3.66 -1.76 -18.17
CA ASP A 72 -3.62 -1.54 -19.61
C ASP A 72 -2.51 -0.53 -19.99
N CYS A 73 -1.30 -1.03 -20.18
CA CYS A 73 -0.13 -0.25 -20.55
C CYS A 73 0.79 -1.06 -21.49
N GLN A 74 1.75 -0.40 -22.10
CA GLN A 74 2.72 -1.06 -23.01
C GLN A 74 3.55 -2.18 -22.35
N SER A 75 3.61 -2.21 -21.03
CA SER A 75 4.31 -3.25 -20.26
C SER A 75 3.44 -4.48 -20.00
N ASP A 76 2.14 -4.42 -20.27
CA ASP A 76 1.19 -5.54 -20.11
C ASP A 76 1.30 -6.48 -21.34
N ARG A 77 2.34 -7.31 -21.35
CA ARG A 77 2.54 -8.31 -22.38
C ARG A 77 1.89 -9.61 -21.95
N ARG A 78 0.66 -9.84 -22.41
CA ARG A 78 -0.08 -11.07 -22.09
C ARG A 78 0.51 -12.27 -22.87
N PRO A 79 0.70 -13.42 -22.20
CA PRO A 79 1.11 -14.64 -22.88
C PRO A 79 0.02 -15.10 -23.87
N THR A 80 0.43 -15.50 -25.07
CA THR A 80 -0.49 -16.10 -26.05
C THR A 80 -0.84 -17.56 -25.71
N THR A 81 0.07 -18.24 -25.00
CA THR A 81 -0.13 -19.60 -24.51
C THR A 81 -1.00 -19.58 -23.24
N ASN A 82 -2.06 -20.40 -23.19
CA ASN A 82 -3.03 -20.43 -22.10
C ASN A 82 -3.68 -19.06 -21.82
N ALA A 83 -4.01 -18.32 -22.88
CA ALA A 83 -4.54 -16.97 -22.78
C ALA A 83 -5.77 -16.87 -21.87
N GLN A 84 -6.71 -17.83 -21.97
CA GLN A 84 -7.91 -17.88 -21.13
C GLN A 84 -7.55 -18.02 -19.65
N PHE A 85 -6.65 -18.91 -19.30
CA PHE A 85 -6.20 -19.08 -17.90
C PHE A 85 -5.63 -17.77 -17.32
N TRP A 86 -4.82 -17.06 -18.11
CA TRP A 86 -4.24 -15.80 -17.67
C TRP A 86 -5.29 -14.70 -17.57
N GLN A 87 -6.24 -14.66 -18.50
CA GLN A 87 -7.35 -13.71 -18.45
C GLN A 87 -8.16 -13.91 -17.17
N ASP A 88 -8.63 -15.14 -16.90
CA ASP A 88 -9.41 -15.47 -15.70
C ASP A 88 -8.66 -15.16 -14.41
N LYS A 89 -7.33 -15.35 -14.41
CA LYS A 89 -6.50 -15.06 -13.24
C LYS A 89 -6.36 -13.56 -13.00
N ILE A 90 -6.16 -12.78 -14.05
CA ILE A 90 -6.05 -11.32 -13.99
C ILE A 90 -7.39 -10.73 -13.55
N ASP A 91 -8.50 -11.20 -14.11
CA ASP A 91 -9.84 -10.69 -13.76
C ASP A 91 -10.16 -10.94 -12.30
N ARG A 92 -9.90 -12.14 -11.78
CA ARG A 92 -10.02 -12.44 -10.34
C ARG A 92 -9.14 -11.56 -9.47
N ASN A 93 -7.92 -11.23 -9.92
CA ASN A 93 -7.05 -10.30 -9.20
C ASN A 93 -7.65 -8.90 -9.18
N ARG A 94 -8.14 -8.38 -10.31
CA ARG A 94 -8.78 -7.05 -10.41
C ARG A 94 -10.01 -6.93 -9.52
N GLU A 95 -10.88 -7.94 -9.53
CA GLU A 95 -12.06 -7.98 -8.65
C GLU A 95 -11.67 -7.96 -7.17
N ARG A 96 -10.68 -8.77 -6.80
CA ARG A 96 -10.15 -8.79 -5.44
C ARG A 96 -9.57 -7.44 -5.05
N ASP A 97 -8.79 -6.82 -5.92
CA ASP A 97 -8.15 -5.53 -5.67
C ASP A 97 -9.19 -4.43 -5.53
N THR A 98 -10.20 -4.41 -6.37
CA THR A 98 -11.34 -3.47 -6.26
C THR A 98 -12.06 -3.62 -4.92
N ARG A 99 -12.37 -4.84 -4.50
CA ARG A 99 -12.99 -5.10 -3.18
C ARG A 99 -12.12 -4.64 -2.02
N ASN A 100 -10.82 -4.90 -2.09
CA ASN A 100 -9.87 -4.49 -1.05
C ASN A 100 -9.75 -2.96 -0.94
N VAL A 101 -9.68 -2.27 -2.07
CA VAL A 101 -9.66 -0.80 -2.12
C VAL A 101 -10.94 -0.23 -1.52
N ALA A 102 -12.11 -0.72 -1.94
CA ALA A 102 -13.39 -0.27 -1.42
C ALA A 102 -13.51 -0.50 0.10
N ALA A 103 -13.09 -1.67 0.60
CA ALA A 103 -13.10 -1.97 2.03
C ALA A 103 -12.17 -1.05 2.84
N LEU A 104 -10.99 -0.74 2.31
CA LEU A 104 -10.06 0.21 2.95
C LEU A 104 -10.63 1.62 2.97
N GLN A 105 -11.22 2.09 1.87
CA GLN A 105 -11.84 3.41 1.79
C GLN A 105 -13.03 3.53 2.74
N ALA A 106 -13.89 2.52 2.80
CA ALA A 106 -14.99 2.45 3.74
C ALA A 106 -14.53 2.48 5.21
N ALA A 107 -13.35 1.91 5.49
CA ALA A 107 -12.70 1.97 6.80
C ALA A 107 -11.97 3.32 7.05
N GLY A 108 -12.09 4.31 6.16
CA GLY A 108 -11.50 5.64 6.28
C GLY A 108 -9.99 5.69 6.01
N TRP A 109 -9.49 4.79 5.16
CA TRP A 109 -8.10 4.84 4.69
C TRP A 109 -8.01 5.56 3.34
N HIS A 110 -7.00 6.41 3.20
CA HIS A 110 -6.57 6.90 1.89
C HIS A 110 -5.81 5.79 1.18
N VAL A 111 -6.26 5.42 -0.02
CA VAL A 111 -5.65 4.35 -0.80
C VAL A 111 -4.97 4.95 -2.02
N LEU A 112 -3.67 4.77 -2.14
CA LEU A 112 -2.86 5.18 -3.26
C LEU A 112 -2.35 3.93 -4.00
N VAL A 113 -2.44 3.95 -5.31
CA VAL A 113 -1.94 2.86 -6.17
C VAL A 113 -0.87 3.42 -7.08
N VAL A 114 0.30 2.78 -7.07
CA VAL A 114 1.44 3.13 -7.93
C VAL A 114 1.72 1.93 -8.82
N TRP A 115 1.82 2.16 -10.13
CA TRP A 115 2.06 1.11 -11.09
C TRP A 115 3.54 0.95 -11.43
N GLU A 116 3.98 -0.28 -11.64
CA GLU A 116 5.37 -0.60 -12.00
C GLU A 116 5.85 0.20 -13.22
N CYS A 117 5.01 0.35 -14.27
CA CYS A 117 5.36 1.10 -15.47
C CYS A 117 5.60 2.59 -15.21
N GLN A 118 5.02 3.14 -14.15
CA GLN A 118 5.21 4.53 -13.73
C GLN A 118 6.56 4.74 -13.02
N LEU A 119 7.18 3.66 -12.53
CA LEU A 119 8.44 3.70 -11.79
C LEU A 119 9.68 3.38 -12.64
N ASN A 120 9.52 3.28 -13.96
CA ASN A 120 10.63 3.17 -14.89
C ASN A 120 11.51 4.43 -14.88
N ALA A 121 12.71 4.36 -15.47
CA ALA A 121 13.66 5.47 -15.45
C ALA A 121 13.10 6.78 -16.01
N LYS A 122 12.22 6.70 -17.01
CA LYS A 122 11.62 7.86 -17.69
C LYS A 122 10.57 8.57 -16.83
N ASN A 123 9.69 7.81 -16.19
CA ASN A 123 8.48 8.34 -15.53
C ASN A 123 8.63 8.51 -14.01
N ARG A 124 9.65 7.86 -13.40
CA ARG A 124 9.84 7.78 -11.96
C ARG A 124 9.75 9.11 -11.24
N GLN A 125 10.45 10.12 -11.74
CA GLN A 125 10.50 11.42 -11.08
C GLN A 125 9.12 12.09 -11.06
N GLN A 126 8.40 12.00 -12.17
CA GLN A 126 7.05 12.55 -12.27
C GLN A 126 6.10 11.82 -11.31
N THR A 127 6.10 10.50 -11.31
CA THR A 127 5.27 9.69 -10.41
C THR A 127 5.54 9.97 -8.94
N LEU A 128 6.81 10.13 -8.55
CA LEU A 128 7.16 10.44 -7.17
C LEU A 128 6.73 11.87 -6.77
N ARG A 129 6.77 12.85 -7.69
CA ARG A 129 6.21 14.19 -7.44
C ARG A 129 4.69 14.16 -7.26
N GLU A 130 3.98 13.41 -8.10
CA GLU A 130 2.53 13.24 -7.99
C GLU A 130 2.16 12.58 -6.66
N LEU A 131 2.94 11.58 -6.25
CA LEU A 131 2.78 10.93 -4.95
C LEU A 131 3.02 11.92 -3.81
N ASP A 132 4.02 12.79 -3.93
CA ASP A 132 4.33 13.85 -2.96
C ASP A 132 3.15 14.81 -2.78
N VAL A 133 2.61 15.31 -3.88
CA VAL A 133 1.45 16.22 -3.88
C VAL A 133 0.25 15.56 -3.17
N ARG A 134 -0.03 14.30 -3.49
CA ARG A 134 -1.13 13.55 -2.86
C ARG A 134 -0.92 13.35 -1.38
N LEU A 135 0.29 12.98 -0.96
CA LEU A 135 0.61 12.80 0.45
C LEU A 135 0.57 14.12 1.21
N SER A 136 1.06 15.19 0.62
CA SER A 136 1.00 16.53 1.21
C SER A 136 -0.44 16.99 1.43
N GLN A 137 -1.34 16.74 0.48
CA GLN A 137 -2.78 17.01 0.64
C GLN A 137 -3.36 16.23 1.82
N ILE A 138 -3.10 14.92 1.91
CA ILE A 138 -3.57 14.08 3.00
C ILE A 138 -3.03 14.57 4.37
N VAL A 139 -1.75 14.95 4.41
CA VAL A 139 -1.14 15.49 5.63
C VAL A 139 -1.83 16.80 6.05
N LEU A 140 -2.10 17.69 5.10
CA LEU A 140 -2.81 18.96 5.37
C LEU A 140 -4.23 18.71 5.85
N GLU A 141 -4.99 17.84 5.19
CA GLU A 141 -6.35 17.48 5.61
C GLU A 141 -6.37 16.91 7.05
N HIS A 142 -5.39 16.04 7.35
CA HIS A 142 -5.28 15.43 8.68
C HIS A 142 -4.85 16.42 9.75
N THR A 143 -4.09 17.46 9.43
CA THR A 143 -3.62 18.48 10.35
C THR A 143 -4.63 19.62 10.51
N ALA A 144 -5.42 19.92 9.48
CA ALA A 144 -6.45 20.95 9.49
C ALA A 144 -7.76 20.48 10.15
N GLY A 145 -7.97 19.16 10.27
CA GLY A 145 -9.14 18.61 10.97
C GLY A 145 -9.13 18.99 12.46
N PRO A 146 -10.32 19.06 13.12
CA PRO A 146 -10.39 19.35 14.54
C PRO A 146 -9.50 18.36 15.29
N LYS A 147 -8.52 18.86 16.01
CA LYS A 147 -7.70 18.06 16.91
C LYS A 147 -8.66 17.41 17.91
N ARG A 148 -8.92 16.12 17.77
CA ARG A 148 -9.53 15.35 18.85
C ARG A 148 -8.48 15.33 19.95
N TYR A 149 -8.62 16.28 20.87
CA TYR A 149 -7.95 16.22 22.15
C TYR A 149 -8.54 14.98 22.83
N SER A 150 -7.83 13.88 22.84
CA SER A 150 -8.11 12.83 23.81
C SER A 150 -7.80 13.46 25.15
N GLU A 151 -8.84 13.76 25.91
CA GLU A 151 -8.65 14.08 27.32
C GLU A 151 -7.72 13.00 27.89
N PRO A 152 -6.67 13.39 28.63
CA PRO A 152 -5.88 12.41 29.34
C PRO A 152 -6.86 11.70 30.28
N ASP A 153 -6.86 10.36 30.24
CA ASP A 153 -7.56 9.54 31.22
C ASP A 153 -7.31 10.15 32.59
N HIS A 154 -8.36 10.70 33.13
CA HIS A 154 -8.32 11.34 34.43
C HIS A 154 -7.91 10.22 35.41
N CYS A 155 -6.72 10.34 35.91
CA CYS A 155 -6.22 9.53 37.00
C CYS A 155 -7.08 9.91 38.23
N ALA A 156 -8.24 9.27 38.33
CA ALA A 156 -9.11 9.35 39.49
C ALA A 156 -8.62 8.37 40.53
N ASP A 157 -7.44 8.64 41.09
CA ASP A 157 -6.96 7.94 42.30
C ASP A 157 -5.87 8.79 42.93
N LEU A 158 -6.30 9.81 43.70
CA LEU A 158 -5.49 10.41 44.78
C LEU A 158 -6.36 11.45 45.54
N LEU A 159 -7.38 10.98 46.25
CA LEU A 159 -7.92 11.68 47.40
C LEU A 159 -8.45 10.64 48.41
N VAL A 160 -7.53 9.88 49.01
CA VAL A 160 -7.82 9.35 50.35
C VAL A 160 -7.47 10.47 51.32
N ALA A 161 -8.51 11.17 51.72
CA ALA A 161 -8.42 12.17 52.78
C ALA A 161 -7.95 11.47 54.08
N ALA A 162 -6.86 11.95 54.61
CA ALA A 162 -6.47 11.68 56.00
C ALA A 162 -7.53 12.28 56.93
N GLU A 163 -8.19 11.45 57.72
CA GLU A 163 -8.99 11.92 58.85
C GLU A 163 -8.04 12.46 59.93
N PRO A 164 -8.35 13.60 60.56
CA PRO A 164 -7.57 14.10 61.70
C PRO A 164 -7.99 13.35 62.96
N ASP A 165 -7.02 12.78 63.65
CA ASP A 165 -7.10 12.36 65.03
C ASP A 165 -7.58 13.56 65.90
N GLN A 166 -8.62 13.36 66.67
CA GLN A 166 -8.99 14.25 67.77
C GLN A 166 -8.90 13.50 69.10
N PRO A 167 -8.67 14.24 70.19
CA PRO A 167 -7.95 13.85 71.41
C PRO A 167 -8.74 12.98 72.40
#